data_82f71c4f4c177b57c0c6541e20cca9b1
#
_entry.id   82f71c4f4c177b57c0c6541e20cca9b1
#
_cell.length_a   1.000
_cell.length_b   1.000
_cell.length_c   1.000
_cell.angle_alpha   90.00
_cell.angle_beta   90.00
_cell.angle_gamma   90.00
#
_symmetry.space_group_name_H-M   'P 1'
#
loop_
_entity.id
_entity.type
_entity.pdbx_description
1 polymer ?
#
loop_
_entity_poly.entity_id
_entity_poly.type
_entity_poly.pdbx_seq_one_letter_code
_entity_poly.pdbx_strand_id
1 'polypeptide(L)'
;LGPNGAQVVCADLLAVELDWIKEQVDEINCDYFLVDTPGQTELFLYREASKVLVENVSPRAGIVLLLDPLLSRTPDGFVTQLLLASAAHLRFPIPMFPVLTKCDLLKPEEVDNVREWAANLDKLAMDMPNLSGMSGVLSSELLKVLQVLALESNLLAVSSKEGEGMDDL
;
A
#
# COMPACT_ATOMS: atom_id res chain seq x y z
N LEU A 1 -12.37 -27.22 -2.26
CA LEU A 1 -11.72 -25.91 -2.39
C LEU A 1 -10.40 -25.96 -1.63
N GLY A 2 -9.27 -25.68 -2.27
CA GLY A 2 -7.99 -25.54 -1.58
C GLY A 2 -7.95 -24.25 -0.73
N PRO A 3 -6.87 -24.01 0.08
CA PRO A 3 -6.78 -22.84 0.95
C PRO A 3 -7.03 -21.52 0.22
N ASN A 4 -6.46 -21.33 -0.95
CA ASN A 4 -6.65 -20.11 -1.79
C ASN A 4 -8.11 -19.97 -2.25
N GLY A 5 -8.76 -21.08 -2.64
CA GLY A 5 -10.17 -21.03 -3.04
C GLY A 5 -11.10 -20.70 -1.86
N ALA A 6 -10.76 -21.14 -0.65
CA ALA A 6 -11.51 -20.76 0.54
C ALA A 6 -11.39 -19.27 0.85
N GLN A 7 -10.18 -18.68 0.76
CA GLN A 7 -9.97 -17.24 0.95
C GLN A 7 -10.76 -16.40 -0.05
N VAL A 8 -10.80 -16.84 -1.33
CA VAL A 8 -11.59 -16.19 -2.37
C VAL A 8 -13.08 -16.17 -2.01
N VAL A 9 -13.64 -17.32 -1.62
CA VAL A 9 -15.05 -17.42 -1.24
C VAL A 9 -15.34 -16.59 0.02
N CYS A 10 -14.47 -16.62 1.02
CA CYS A 10 -14.63 -15.80 2.21
C CYS A 10 -14.62 -14.30 1.89
N ALA A 11 -13.73 -13.86 0.99
CA ALA A 11 -13.70 -12.47 0.55
C ALA A 11 -15.00 -12.07 -0.17
N ASP A 12 -15.55 -12.93 -1.01
CA ASP A 12 -16.82 -12.66 -1.71
C ASP A 12 -18.01 -12.68 -0.74
N LEU A 13 -18.01 -13.53 0.29
CA LEU A 13 -19.04 -13.53 1.33
C LEU A 13 -19.07 -12.25 2.16
N LEU A 14 -17.92 -11.58 2.40
CA LEU A 14 -17.89 -10.29 3.09
C LEU A 14 -18.77 -9.24 2.40
N ALA A 15 -18.85 -9.23 1.07
CA ALA A 15 -19.72 -8.31 0.36
C ALA A 15 -21.20 -8.66 0.50
N VAL A 16 -21.53 -9.93 0.67
CA VAL A 16 -22.93 -10.39 0.89
C VAL A 16 -23.39 -10.06 2.30
N GLU A 17 -22.49 -10.17 3.27
CA GLU A 17 -22.76 -9.94 4.71
C GLU A 17 -22.45 -8.48 5.15
N LEU A 18 -22.40 -7.54 4.20
CA LEU A 18 -21.98 -6.17 4.49
C LEU A 18 -22.87 -5.47 5.53
N ASP A 19 -24.18 -5.67 5.48
CA ASP A 19 -25.11 -5.05 6.42
C ASP A 19 -24.85 -5.54 7.85
N TRP A 20 -24.61 -6.84 8.02
CA TRP A 20 -24.22 -7.41 9.30
C TRP A 20 -22.87 -6.85 9.78
N ILE A 21 -21.88 -6.69 8.89
CA ILE A 21 -20.58 -6.11 9.24
C ILE A 21 -20.77 -4.67 9.74
N LYS A 22 -21.60 -3.87 9.06
CA LYS A 22 -21.89 -2.49 9.46
C LYS A 22 -22.55 -2.45 10.85
N GLU A 23 -23.54 -3.28 11.09
CA GLU A 23 -24.17 -3.36 12.40
C GLU A 23 -23.15 -3.67 13.50
N GLN A 24 -22.24 -4.62 13.25
CA GLN A 24 -21.19 -4.96 14.22
C GLN A 24 -20.20 -3.82 14.44
N VAL A 25 -19.81 -3.09 13.38
CA VAL A 25 -18.92 -1.93 13.48
C VAL A 25 -19.59 -0.78 14.23
N ASP A 26 -20.86 -0.53 13.97
CA ASP A 26 -21.63 0.54 14.63
C ASP A 26 -21.87 0.26 16.14
N GLU A 27 -21.93 -1.01 16.54
CA GLU A 27 -22.02 -1.43 17.95
C GLU A 27 -20.70 -1.23 18.71
N ILE A 28 -19.55 -1.16 18.01
CA ILE A 28 -18.24 -0.97 18.64
C ILE A 28 -18.01 0.52 18.89
N ASN A 29 -18.00 0.89 20.17
CA ASN A 29 -17.69 2.26 20.58
C ASN A 29 -16.17 2.45 20.67
N CYS A 30 -15.53 2.84 19.54
CA CYS A 30 -14.11 3.10 19.45
C CYS A 30 -13.82 4.29 18.53
N ASP A 31 -12.65 4.93 18.73
CA ASP A 31 -12.21 6.04 17.89
C ASP A 31 -11.70 5.55 16.52
N TYR A 32 -11.07 4.37 16.49
CA TYR A 32 -10.52 3.74 15.30
C TYR A 32 -10.90 2.26 15.25
N PHE A 33 -11.33 1.82 14.09
CA PHE A 33 -11.59 0.41 13.77
C PHE A 33 -10.62 -0.07 12.71
N LEU A 34 -9.77 -1.04 13.05
CA LEU A 34 -8.78 -1.58 12.14
C LEU A 34 -9.31 -2.85 11.48
N VAL A 35 -9.30 -2.86 10.16
CA VAL A 35 -9.67 -4.04 9.35
C VAL A 35 -8.41 -4.63 8.75
N ASP A 36 -8.01 -5.81 9.22
CA ASP A 36 -6.93 -6.58 8.60
C ASP A 36 -7.45 -7.31 7.37
N THR A 37 -6.73 -7.17 6.26
CA THR A 37 -7.12 -7.74 4.96
C THR A 37 -6.32 -9.02 4.67
N PRO A 38 -6.82 -9.93 3.80
CA PRO A 38 -6.02 -11.05 3.33
C PRO A 38 -4.66 -10.60 2.79
N GLY A 39 -3.57 -11.25 3.23
CA GLY A 39 -2.20 -10.84 2.91
C GLY A 39 -1.82 -10.93 1.42
N GLN A 40 -2.67 -11.52 0.58
CA GLN A 40 -2.49 -11.51 -0.88
C GLN A 40 -3.14 -10.25 -1.45
N THR A 41 -2.31 -9.28 -1.83
CA THR A 41 -2.75 -7.98 -2.38
C THR A 41 -3.70 -8.14 -3.57
N GLU A 42 -3.52 -9.17 -4.40
CA GLU A 42 -4.38 -9.46 -5.54
C GLU A 42 -5.82 -9.79 -5.13
N LEU A 43 -5.99 -10.49 -4.01
CA LEU A 43 -7.33 -10.82 -3.50
C LEU A 43 -8.08 -9.56 -3.03
N PHE A 44 -7.36 -8.57 -2.52
CA PHE A 44 -7.97 -7.31 -2.12
C PHE A 44 -8.16 -6.36 -3.30
N LEU A 45 -7.14 -6.13 -4.12
CA LEU A 45 -7.19 -5.14 -5.19
C LEU A 45 -8.19 -5.48 -6.29
N TYR A 46 -8.30 -6.75 -6.70
CA TYR A 46 -9.06 -7.11 -7.91
C TYR A 46 -10.45 -7.67 -7.65
N ARG A 47 -10.87 -7.82 -6.38
CA ARG A 47 -12.21 -8.29 -6.04
C ARG A 47 -13.21 -7.16 -5.91
N GLU A 48 -14.41 -7.36 -6.48
CA GLU A 48 -15.53 -6.43 -6.27
C GLU A 48 -15.97 -6.37 -4.80
N ALA A 49 -15.89 -7.48 -4.09
CA ALA A 49 -16.18 -7.55 -2.66
C ALA A 49 -15.38 -6.53 -1.84
N SER A 50 -14.09 -6.37 -2.14
CA SER A 50 -13.23 -5.41 -1.45
C SER A 50 -13.64 -3.96 -1.74
N LYS A 51 -14.04 -3.68 -2.99
CA LYS A 51 -14.56 -2.36 -3.36
C LYS A 51 -15.85 -2.05 -2.61
N VAL A 52 -16.78 -3.00 -2.61
CA VAL A 52 -18.04 -2.86 -1.88
C VAL A 52 -17.80 -2.64 -0.38
N LEU A 53 -16.87 -3.40 0.23
CA LEU A 53 -16.50 -3.23 1.63
C LEU A 53 -15.94 -1.82 1.89
N VAL A 54 -14.92 -1.40 1.13
CA VAL A 54 -14.23 -0.12 1.30
C VAL A 54 -15.19 1.07 1.13
N GLU A 55 -16.06 1.04 0.14
CA GLU A 55 -17.00 2.13 -0.16
C GLU A 55 -18.15 2.22 0.85
N ASN A 56 -18.45 1.15 1.56
CA ASN A 56 -19.67 1.05 2.35
C ASN A 56 -19.45 0.84 3.84
N VAL A 57 -18.26 0.41 4.30
CA VAL A 57 -18.03 0.12 5.72
C VAL A 57 -18.09 1.39 6.58
N SER A 58 -17.55 2.51 6.09
CA SER A 58 -17.61 3.80 6.77
C SER A 58 -17.33 4.95 5.80
N PRO A 59 -18.02 6.11 5.93
CA PRO A 59 -17.69 7.31 5.16
C PRO A 59 -16.35 7.95 5.56
N ARG A 60 -15.74 7.51 6.65
CA ARG A 60 -14.43 7.97 7.16
C ARG A 60 -13.39 6.87 7.08
N ALA A 61 -13.45 6.02 6.05
CA ALA A 61 -12.47 4.97 5.82
C ALA A 61 -11.21 5.52 5.13
N GLY A 62 -10.07 4.90 5.40
CA GLY A 62 -8.80 5.09 4.71
C GLY A 62 -8.06 3.77 4.59
N ILE A 63 -7.13 3.68 3.65
CA ILE A 63 -6.29 2.50 3.46
C ILE A 63 -4.87 2.83 3.93
N VAL A 64 -4.33 2.02 4.81
CA VAL A 64 -2.90 1.99 5.11
C VAL A 64 -2.25 0.93 4.23
N LEU A 65 -1.45 1.36 3.25
CA LEU A 65 -0.75 0.47 2.33
C LEU A 65 0.64 0.17 2.89
N LEU A 66 0.85 -1.07 3.28
CA LEU A 66 2.10 -1.52 3.86
C LEU A 66 3.11 -1.89 2.78
N LEU A 67 4.21 -1.13 2.69
CA LEU A 67 5.30 -1.38 1.76
C LEU A 67 6.31 -2.36 2.37
N ASP A 68 6.72 -3.36 1.56
CA ASP A 68 7.73 -4.33 1.97
C ASP A 68 9.12 -3.66 1.98
N PRO A 69 9.86 -3.70 3.11
CA PRO A 69 11.14 -3.03 3.23
C PRO A 69 12.21 -3.66 2.34
N LEU A 70 12.24 -4.98 2.22
CA LEU A 70 13.28 -5.68 1.43
C LEU A 70 13.13 -5.42 -0.06
N LEU A 71 11.91 -5.21 -0.54
CA LEU A 71 11.66 -4.79 -1.91
C LEU A 71 11.96 -3.29 -2.08
N SER A 72 11.54 -2.46 -1.13
CA SER A 72 11.68 -0.99 -1.20
C SER A 72 13.11 -0.49 -1.10
N ARG A 73 14.06 -1.29 -0.60
CA ARG A 73 15.47 -0.86 -0.41
C ARG A 73 16.24 -0.58 -1.71
N THR A 74 15.70 -0.99 -2.87
CA THR A 74 16.30 -0.72 -4.18
C THR A 74 15.40 0.19 -5.00
N PRO A 75 15.94 1.08 -5.86
CA PRO A 75 15.13 2.02 -6.63
C PRO A 75 14.07 1.33 -7.50
N ASP A 76 14.42 0.26 -8.21
CA ASP A 76 13.52 -0.54 -9.05
C ASP A 76 12.44 -1.25 -8.23
N GLY A 77 12.80 -1.78 -7.07
CA GLY A 77 11.87 -2.38 -6.13
C GLY A 77 10.89 -1.35 -5.57
N PHE A 78 11.38 -0.16 -5.21
CA PHE A 78 10.52 0.92 -4.74
C PHE A 78 9.56 1.42 -5.84
N VAL A 79 10.02 1.55 -7.09
CA VAL A 79 9.13 1.82 -8.24
C VAL A 79 8.04 0.77 -8.36
N THR A 80 8.36 -0.51 -8.17
CA THR A 80 7.36 -1.59 -8.18
C THR A 80 6.30 -1.40 -7.10
N GLN A 81 6.70 -1.01 -5.90
CA GLN A 81 5.77 -0.70 -4.81
C GLN A 81 4.88 0.51 -5.13
N LEU A 82 5.45 1.56 -5.73
CA LEU A 82 4.69 2.74 -6.17
C LEU A 82 3.67 2.40 -7.27
N LEU A 83 3.98 1.49 -8.17
CA LEU A 83 3.04 1.01 -9.18
C LEU A 83 1.86 0.24 -8.55
N LEU A 84 2.12 -0.59 -7.54
CA LEU A 84 1.07 -1.24 -6.77
C LEU A 84 0.22 -0.22 -6.01
N ALA A 85 0.84 0.77 -5.37
CA ALA A 85 0.14 1.88 -4.71
C ALA A 85 -0.75 2.64 -5.68
N SER A 86 -0.25 2.90 -6.90
CA SER A 86 -1.01 3.57 -7.97
C SER A 86 -2.23 2.74 -8.38
N ALA A 87 -2.07 1.44 -8.56
CA ALA A 87 -3.17 0.54 -8.90
C ALA A 87 -4.25 0.53 -7.81
N ALA A 88 -3.84 0.51 -6.53
CA ALA A 88 -4.74 0.59 -5.40
C ALA A 88 -5.47 1.95 -5.35
N HIS A 89 -4.75 3.05 -5.55
CA HIS A 89 -5.33 4.40 -5.56
C HIS A 89 -6.36 4.60 -6.67
N LEU A 90 -6.09 4.05 -7.87
CA LEU A 90 -7.05 4.09 -8.97
C LEU A 90 -8.29 3.21 -8.72
N ARG A 91 -8.13 2.16 -7.93
CA ARG A 91 -9.21 1.21 -7.64
C ARG A 91 -10.13 1.70 -6.53
N PHE A 92 -9.56 2.33 -5.48
CA PHE A 92 -10.28 2.74 -4.29
C PHE A 92 -10.30 4.27 -4.16
N PRO A 93 -11.48 4.92 -4.28
CA PRO A 93 -11.60 6.38 -4.22
C PRO A 93 -11.63 6.90 -2.76
N ILE A 94 -10.75 6.40 -1.92
CA ILE A 94 -10.60 6.81 -0.52
C ILE A 94 -9.14 7.18 -0.21
N PRO A 95 -8.88 7.96 0.84
CA PRO A 95 -7.52 8.30 1.25
C PRO A 95 -6.65 7.06 1.45
N MET A 96 -5.40 7.14 0.97
CA MET A 96 -4.44 6.07 1.08
C MET A 96 -3.13 6.59 1.64
N PHE A 97 -2.58 5.86 2.61
CA PHE A 97 -1.37 6.21 3.34
C PHE A 97 -0.33 5.10 3.16
N PRO A 98 0.69 5.30 2.32
CA PRO A 98 1.79 4.34 2.20
C PRO A 98 2.67 4.40 3.45
N VAL A 99 3.01 3.24 3.99
CA VAL A 99 3.84 3.07 5.19
C VAL A 99 4.91 2.02 4.95
N LEU A 100 6.17 2.37 5.10
CA LEU A 100 7.28 1.43 5.07
C LEU A 100 7.31 0.66 6.39
N THR A 101 6.98 -0.62 6.35
CA THR A 101 6.93 -1.46 7.55
C THR A 101 8.26 -2.15 7.81
N LYS A 102 8.42 -2.68 9.05
CA LYS A 102 9.59 -3.49 9.44
C LYS A 102 10.91 -2.81 9.08
N CYS A 103 11.01 -1.50 9.29
CA CYS A 103 12.21 -0.72 8.95
C CYS A 103 13.44 -1.20 9.72
N ASP A 104 13.27 -1.94 10.81
CA ASP A 104 14.33 -2.65 11.54
C ASP A 104 15.09 -3.69 10.70
N LEU A 105 14.54 -4.12 9.57
CA LEU A 105 15.22 -5.02 8.62
C LEU A 105 16.17 -4.29 7.66
N LEU A 106 16.12 -2.96 7.64
CA LEU A 106 16.95 -2.11 6.78
C LEU A 106 18.04 -1.42 7.60
N LYS A 107 19.10 -1.02 6.91
CA LYS A 107 20.06 -0.09 7.49
C LYS A 107 19.48 1.32 7.54
N PRO A 108 19.88 2.17 8.49
CA PRO A 108 19.41 3.56 8.56
C PRO A 108 19.51 4.31 7.22
N GLU A 109 20.64 4.14 6.52
CA GLU A 109 20.89 4.75 5.21
C GLU A 109 19.88 4.29 4.13
N GLU A 110 19.45 3.01 4.18
CA GLU A 110 18.45 2.47 3.26
C GLU A 110 17.06 3.06 3.54
N VAL A 111 16.72 3.24 4.83
CA VAL A 111 15.46 3.90 5.23
C VAL A 111 15.45 5.35 4.75
N ASP A 112 16.53 6.09 4.94
CA ASP A 112 16.66 7.47 4.51
C ASP A 112 16.54 7.60 2.99
N ASN A 113 17.18 6.71 2.23
CA ASN A 113 17.05 6.68 0.77
C ASN A 113 15.59 6.47 0.35
N VAL A 114 14.87 5.52 0.96
CA VAL A 114 13.46 5.27 0.63
C VAL A 114 12.59 6.49 0.94
N ARG A 115 12.83 7.17 2.06
CA ARG A 115 12.15 8.43 2.40
C ARG A 115 12.45 9.54 1.39
N GLU A 116 13.72 9.69 0.99
CA GLU A 116 14.10 10.65 -0.05
C GLU A 116 13.43 10.35 -1.38
N TRP A 117 13.36 9.10 -1.82
CA TRP A 117 12.69 8.70 -3.05
C TRP A 117 11.18 8.94 -2.99
N ALA A 118 10.56 8.71 -1.83
CA ALA A 118 9.14 9.00 -1.64
C ALA A 118 8.83 10.50 -1.70
N ALA A 119 9.73 11.33 -1.16
CA ALA A 119 9.58 12.78 -1.17
C ALA A 119 9.98 13.42 -2.51
N ASN A 120 10.82 12.75 -3.31
CA ASN A 120 11.37 13.30 -4.55
C ASN A 120 11.61 12.20 -5.60
N LEU A 121 10.68 12.08 -6.53
CA LEU A 121 10.76 11.10 -7.61
C LEU A 121 11.89 11.40 -8.63
N ASP A 122 12.37 12.64 -8.73
CA ASP A 122 13.54 12.96 -9.55
C ASP A 122 14.81 12.34 -8.95
N LYS A 123 14.93 12.34 -7.63
CA LYS A 123 16.01 11.64 -6.93
C LYS A 123 15.94 10.13 -7.16
N LEU A 124 14.75 9.53 -7.09
CA LEU A 124 14.52 8.14 -7.44
C LEU A 124 14.96 7.84 -8.87
N ALA A 125 14.62 8.73 -9.82
CA ALA A 125 15.02 8.59 -11.22
C ALA A 125 16.54 8.61 -11.41
N MET A 126 17.25 9.47 -10.67
CA MET A 126 18.72 9.56 -10.70
C MET A 126 19.40 8.31 -10.14
N ASP A 127 18.81 7.72 -9.10
CA ASP A 127 19.35 6.53 -8.42
C ASP A 127 18.98 5.21 -9.14
N MET A 128 18.06 5.28 -10.12
CA MET A 128 17.74 4.11 -10.95
C MET A 128 18.98 3.62 -11.68
N PRO A 129 19.23 2.29 -11.71
CA PRO A 129 20.34 1.75 -12.47
C PRO A 129 20.22 2.16 -13.94
N ASN A 130 21.36 2.54 -14.55
CA ASN A 130 21.45 2.88 -15.98
C ASN A 130 21.10 1.65 -16.82
N LEU A 131 19.81 1.41 -16.98
CA LEU A 131 19.31 0.36 -17.85
C LEU A 131 19.43 0.84 -19.30
N SER A 132 20.25 0.15 -20.09
CA SER A 132 20.37 0.42 -21.54
C SER A 132 19.20 -0.20 -22.31
N GLY A 133 18.79 0.43 -23.40
CA GLY A 133 17.77 -0.09 -24.29
C GLY A 133 16.33 0.13 -23.81
N MET A 134 15.44 -0.78 -24.19
CA MET A 134 14.00 -0.67 -23.96
C MET A 134 13.63 -0.56 -22.47
N SER A 135 14.35 -1.26 -21.59
CA SER A 135 14.09 -1.25 -20.15
C SER A 135 14.35 0.12 -19.53
N GLY A 136 15.39 0.83 -19.97
CA GLY A 136 15.68 2.20 -19.50
C GLY A 136 14.61 3.20 -19.95
N VAL A 137 14.15 3.09 -21.20
CA VAL A 137 13.06 3.93 -21.72
C VAL A 137 11.77 3.67 -20.92
N LEU A 138 11.42 2.40 -20.72
CA LEU A 138 10.21 2.04 -19.96
C LEU A 138 10.24 2.60 -18.53
N SER A 139 11.38 2.46 -17.84
CA SER A 139 11.52 2.96 -16.47
C SER A 139 11.36 4.47 -16.40
N SER A 140 11.94 5.22 -17.34
CA SER A 140 11.81 6.68 -17.38
C SER A 140 10.37 7.14 -17.66
N GLU A 141 9.65 6.45 -18.53
CA GLU A 141 8.24 6.79 -18.81
C GLU A 141 7.32 6.42 -17.62
N LEU A 142 7.57 5.30 -16.95
CA LEU A 142 6.84 4.93 -15.72
C LEU A 142 7.03 5.97 -14.62
N LEU A 143 8.24 6.46 -14.41
CA LEU A 143 8.50 7.51 -13.42
C LEU A 143 7.74 8.79 -13.73
N LYS A 144 7.64 9.22 -14.98
CA LYS A 144 6.82 10.38 -15.39
C LYS A 144 5.34 10.18 -15.03
N VAL A 145 4.81 8.97 -15.24
CA VAL A 145 3.42 8.65 -14.86
C VAL A 145 3.25 8.75 -13.34
N LEU A 146 4.19 8.23 -12.56
CA LEU A 146 4.16 8.32 -11.10
C LEU A 146 4.21 9.77 -10.61
N GLN A 147 5.00 10.63 -11.24
CA GLN A 147 5.05 12.08 -10.96
C GLN A 147 3.69 12.75 -11.24
N VAL A 148 3.03 12.41 -12.34
CA VAL A 148 1.69 12.96 -12.68
C VAL A 148 0.65 12.52 -11.65
N LEU A 149 0.76 11.33 -11.10
CA LEU A 149 -0.15 10.83 -10.06
C LEU A 149 0.10 11.50 -8.69
N ALA A 150 1.11 12.37 -8.60
CA ALA A 150 1.48 13.10 -7.37
C ALA A 150 1.62 12.17 -6.15
N LEU A 151 2.25 11.01 -6.36
CA LEU A 151 2.49 10.02 -5.29
C LEU A 151 3.67 10.41 -4.39
N GLU A 152 4.21 11.62 -4.57
CA GLU A 152 5.18 12.18 -3.63
C GLU A 152 4.53 12.33 -2.26
N SER A 153 5.11 11.72 -1.26
CA SER A 153 4.56 11.70 0.09
C SER A 153 5.63 11.70 1.15
N ASN A 154 5.29 12.22 2.32
CA ASN A 154 6.08 11.99 3.53
C ASN A 154 5.83 10.55 3.99
N LEU A 155 6.67 9.62 3.52
CA LEU A 155 6.58 8.22 3.83
C LEU A 155 6.90 7.98 5.30
N LEU A 156 5.95 7.44 6.05
CA LEU A 156 6.21 6.92 7.39
C LEU A 156 7.00 5.62 7.29
N ALA A 157 8.06 5.51 8.09
CA ALA A 157 8.81 4.26 8.26
C ALA A 157 8.63 3.79 9.70
N VAL A 158 8.10 2.58 9.87
CA VAL A 158 7.74 2.05 11.17
C VAL A 158 8.33 0.66 11.43
N SER A 159 8.62 0.39 12.69
CA SER A 159 8.91 -0.95 13.18
C SER A 159 8.06 -1.25 14.42
N SER A 160 7.09 -2.12 14.29
CA SER A 160 6.32 -2.59 15.45
C SER A 160 7.16 -3.41 16.44
N LYS A 161 8.28 -3.98 15.98
CA LYS A 161 9.20 -4.76 16.82
C LYS A 161 10.01 -3.86 17.73
N GLU A 162 10.54 -2.76 17.22
CA GLU A 162 11.39 -1.82 17.97
C GLU A 162 10.58 -0.62 18.49
N GLY A 163 9.31 -0.46 18.10
CA GLY A 163 8.46 0.68 18.46
C GLY A 163 8.76 1.96 17.68
N GLU A 164 9.67 1.91 16.70
CA GLU A 164 10.09 3.08 15.93
C GLU A 164 8.98 3.56 15.02
N GLY A 165 8.70 4.88 15.00
CA GLY A 165 7.72 5.53 14.13
C GLY A 165 6.26 5.18 14.42
N MET A 166 5.97 4.38 15.46
CA MET A 166 4.60 3.95 15.76
C MET A 166 3.73 5.08 16.32
N ASP A 167 4.33 6.07 16.97
CA ASP A 167 3.61 7.23 17.52
C ASP A 167 3.18 8.23 16.41
N ASP A 168 3.77 8.13 15.22
CA ASP A 168 3.48 8.98 14.07
C ASP A 168 2.41 8.37 13.14
N LEU A 169 2.07 7.10 13.35
CA LEU A 169 1.10 6.35 12.57
C LEU A 169 -0.31 6.56 13.14
#